data_717f09fbbdc5de0d84cedb5e374c0d03
#
_entry.id   717f09fbbdc5de0d84cedb5e374c0d03
#
_cell.length_a   1.000
_cell.length_b   1.000
_cell.length_c   1.000
_cell.angle_alpha   90.00
_cell.angle_beta   90.00
_cell.angle_gamma   90.00
#
_symmetry.space_group_name_H-M   'P 1'
#
loop_
_entity.id
_entity.type
_entity.pdbx_description
1 polymer ?
#
loop_
_entity_poly.entity_id
_entity_poly.type
_entity_poly.pdbx_seq_one_letter_code
_entity_poly.pdbx_strand_id
1 'polypeptide(L)'
;MIWYLEDVERAICRARKKIAPVVDGVVNDLNLPKNTDVFVVGGFVRDAVFCELTNTKFEPKDIDLILSKKSDFSQNNNMLWKQENSFGGIKLGLKFFPEVDIFDKYFDCPAIIVGQYFDFNVNSIYYHNKTRQILAAAPFYGFTSNKTIELESFLISSDKIETLYKEPSLVSRALKFQVLFREKYGIDARLSWTILYLLQNMDKQTEQKMFEYTQQKIKDENLRKQVIEQYYNIKTKC
;
A
#
# COMPACT_ATOMS: atom_id res chain seq x y z
N MET A 1 5.17 -6.36 23.33
CA MET A 1 3.83 -5.69 23.43
C MET A 1 2.93 -6.43 22.48
N ILE A 2 1.81 -6.95 22.98
CA ILE A 2 0.82 -7.71 22.21
C ILE A 2 -0.24 -6.68 21.77
N TRP A 3 -0.67 -6.70 20.50
CA TRP A 3 -1.84 -5.94 20.09
C TRP A 3 -3.07 -6.83 20.14
N TYR A 4 -4.09 -6.32 20.80
CA TYR A 4 -5.41 -6.91 20.77
C TYR A 4 -6.24 -6.27 19.67
N LEU A 5 -7.32 -6.91 19.25
CA LEU A 5 -8.24 -6.35 18.25
C LEU A 5 -8.69 -4.93 18.62
N GLU A 6 -8.95 -4.69 19.90
CA GLU A 6 -9.30 -3.37 20.43
C GLU A 6 -8.21 -2.31 20.23
N ASP A 7 -6.93 -2.68 20.21
CA ASP A 7 -5.83 -1.75 19.93
C ASP A 7 -5.85 -1.32 18.47
N VAL A 8 -6.13 -2.27 17.56
CA VAL A 8 -6.26 -2.00 16.13
C VAL A 8 -7.48 -1.11 15.87
N GLU A 9 -8.62 -1.39 16.49
CA GLU A 9 -9.83 -0.56 16.37
C GLU A 9 -9.61 0.86 16.90
N ARG A 10 -8.94 1.00 18.04
CA ARG A 10 -8.56 2.33 18.57
C ARG A 10 -7.61 3.07 17.65
N ALA A 11 -6.64 2.38 17.05
CA ALA A 11 -5.72 2.96 16.09
C ALA A 11 -6.46 3.42 14.83
N ILE A 12 -7.37 2.64 14.30
CA ILE A 12 -8.25 3.01 13.17
C ILE A 12 -9.04 4.27 13.49
N CYS A 13 -9.65 4.34 14.67
CA CYS A 13 -10.40 5.53 15.09
C CYS A 13 -9.53 6.80 15.18
N ARG A 14 -8.29 6.68 15.68
CA ARG A 14 -7.35 7.80 15.75
C ARG A 14 -6.79 8.18 14.37
N ALA A 15 -6.42 7.20 13.56
CA ALA A 15 -5.96 7.41 12.19
C ALA A 15 -7.01 8.16 11.36
N ARG A 16 -8.28 7.80 11.48
CA ARG A 16 -9.39 8.49 10.83
C ARG A 16 -9.40 9.99 11.12
N LYS A 17 -9.19 10.38 12.38
CA LYS A 17 -9.16 11.80 12.78
C LYS A 17 -8.00 12.56 12.16
N LYS A 18 -6.88 11.90 11.89
CA LYS A 18 -5.70 12.49 11.27
C LYS A 18 -5.83 12.63 9.75
N ILE A 19 -6.38 11.61 9.09
CA ILE A 19 -6.45 11.61 7.63
C ILE A 19 -7.65 12.39 7.07
N ALA A 20 -8.77 12.46 7.80
CA ALA A 20 -9.98 13.11 7.32
C ALA A 20 -9.76 14.57 6.87
N PRO A 21 -9.08 15.44 7.62
CA PRO A 21 -8.85 16.83 7.17
C PRO A 21 -7.99 16.92 5.91
N VAL A 22 -7.00 16.02 5.76
CA VAL A 22 -6.13 15.97 4.57
C VAL A 22 -6.95 15.56 3.36
N VAL A 23 -7.75 14.50 3.49
CA VAL A 23 -8.60 14.00 2.41
C VAL A 23 -9.67 15.02 2.03
N ASP A 24 -10.32 15.66 3.01
CA ASP A 24 -11.30 16.74 2.75
C ASP A 24 -10.66 17.87 1.94
N GLY A 25 -9.44 18.29 2.29
CA GLY A 25 -8.70 19.30 1.55
C GLY A 25 -8.41 18.87 0.12
N VAL A 26 -7.90 17.66 -0.09
CA VAL A 26 -7.63 17.11 -1.43
C VAL A 26 -8.93 17.03 -2.26
N VAL A 27 -10.01 16.53 -1.69
CA VAL A 27 -11.31 16.40 -2.38
C VAL A 27 -11.85 17.76 -2.79
N ASN A 28 -11.74 18.77 -1.91
CA ASN A 28 -12.15 20.14 -2.22
C ASN A 28 -11.29 20.73 -3.36
N ASP A 29 -9.97 20.51 -3.31
CA ASP A 29 -9.07 21.01 -4.35
C ASP A 29 -9.29 20.32 -5.70
N LEU A 30 -9.67 19.04 -5.70
CA LEU A 30 -9.95 18.29 -6.93
C LEU A 30 -11.22 18.76 -7.66
N ASN A 31 -12.12 19.50 -6.99
CA ASN A 31 -13.37 20.00 -7.55
C ASN A 31 -14.18 18.92 -8.28
N LEU A 32 -14.39 17.79 -7.59
CA LEU A 32 -15.06 16.62 -8.17
C LEU A 32 -16.54 16.86 -8.45
N PRO A 33 -17.12 16.17 -9.43
CA PRO A 33 -18.56 16.21 -9.68
C PRO A 33 -19.36 15.87 -8.41
N LYS A 34 -20.52 16.52 -8.24
CA LYS A 34 -21.44 16.22 -7.11
C LYS A 34 -21.74 14.72 -7.06
N ASN A 35 -21.77 14.19 -5.85
CA ASN A 35 -22.03 12.77 -5.58
C ASN A 35 -20.95 11.81 -6.13
N THR A 36 -19.72 12.26 -6.30
CA THR A 36 -18.58 11.36 -6.51
C THR A 36 -18.14 10.83 -5.15
N ASP A 37 -18.16 9.51 -4.98
CA ASP A 37 -17.54 8.89 -3.82
C ASP A 37 -16.03 8.81 -4.05
N VAL A 38 -15.27 9.12 -3.00
CA VAL A 38 -13.82 9.09 -3.01
C VAL A 38 -13.35 8.06 -1.99
N PHE A 39 -12.54 7.14 -2.47
CA PHE A 39 -11.94 6.10 -1.65
C PHE A 39 -10.43 6.30 -1.66
N VAL A 40 -9.87 6.57 -0.49
CA VAL A 40 -8.43 6.62 -0.30
C VAL A 40 -7.95 5.23 0.04
N VAL A 41 -6.98 4.72 -0.69
CA VAL A 41 -6.52 3.33 -0.58
C VAL A 41 -5.01 3.24 -0.32
N GLY A 42 -4.52 2.04 -0.08
CA GLY A 42 -3.09 1.74 -0.09
C GLY A 42 -2.29 2.33 1.06
N GLY A 43 -1.11 2.81 0.72
CA GLY A 43 -0.07 3.21 1.67
C GLY A 43 -0.48 4.29 2.65
N PHE A 44 -1.18 5.30 2.19
CA PHE A 44 -1.61 6.43 3.01
C PHE A 44 -2.46 5.99 4.22
N VAL A 45 -3.50 5.20 3.99
CA VAL A 45 -4.40 4.73 5.06
C VAL A 45 -3.71 3.71 5.95
N ARG A 46 -3.00 2.75 5.35
CA ARG A 46 -2.20 1.76 6.08
C ARG A 46 -1.24 2.43 7.05
N ASP A 47 -0.43 3.35 6.55
CA ASP A 47 0.62 4.00 7.33
C ASP A 47 0.04 4.86 8.46
N ALA A 48 -1.11 5.51 8.24
CA ALA A 48 -1.80 6.23 9.31
C ALA A 48 -2.19 5.31 10.48
N VAL A 49 -2.73 4.11 10.17
CA VAL A 49 -3.11 3.13 11.20
C VAL A 49 -1.88 2.58 11.91
N PHE A 50 -0.83 2.20 11.19
CA PHE A 50 0.39 1.69 11.81
C PHE A 50 1.12 2.73 12.65
N CYS A 51 1.13 3.99 12.24
CA CYS A 51 1.66 5.08 13.07
C CYS A 51 0.92 5.22 14.39
N GLU A 52 -0.41 5.04 14.40
CA GLU A 52 -1.19 5.06 15.63
C GLU A 52 -0.94 3.83 16.52
N LEU A 53 -0.76 2.65 15.93
CA LEU A 53 -0.44 1.42 16.65
C LEU A 53 0.91 1.48 17.34
N THR A 54 1.89 2.13 16.70
CA THR A 54 3.28 2.15 17.13
C THR A 54 3.73 3.47 17.75
N ASN A 55 2.83 4.45 17.81
CA ASN A 55 3.11 5.82 18.27
C ASN A 55 4.27 6.47 17.51
N THR A 56 4.33 6.24 16.19
CA THR A 56 5.29 6.86 15.29
C THR A 56 4.67 8.03 14.52
N LYS A 57 5.52 8.91 13.97
CA LYS A 57 5.04 10.07 13.21
C LYS A 57 4.45 9.65 11.87
N PHE A 58 3.27 10.17 11.55
CA PHE A 58 2.63 9.99 10.25
C PHE A 58 3.14 11.05 9.27
N GLU A 59 3.80 10.62 8.23
CA GLU A 59 4.33 11.46 7.14
C GLU A 59 3.90 10.88 5.80
N PRO A 60 2.77 11.35 5.25
CA PRO A 60 2.27 10.85 3.98
C PRO A 60 3.17 11.33 2.83
N LYS A 61 3.45 10.42 1.87
CA LYS A 61 4.22 10.70 0.67
C LYS A 61 3.34 10.92 -0.55
N ASP A 62 2.34 10.10 -0.70
CA ASP A 62 1.37 10.06 -1.79
C ASP A 62 0.00 9.65 -1.27
N ILE A 63 -1.02 9.96 -2.04
CA ILE A 63 -2.41 9.62 -1.74
C ILE A 63 -2.99 8.91 -2.95
N ASP A 64 -3.30 7.62 -2.79
CA ASP A 64 -3.94 6.81 -3.82
C ASP A 64 -5.46 6.94 -3.74
N LEU A 65 -6.11 7.37 -4.82
CA LEU A 65 -7.55 7.57 -4.90
C LEU A 65 -8.22 6.63 -5.91
N ILE A 66 -9.38 6.14 -5.52
CA ILE A 66 -10.36 5.51 -6.42
C ILE A 66 -11.61 6.37 -6.36
N LEU A 67 -12.15 6.71 -7.53
CA LEU A 67 -13.36 7.52 -7.65
C LEU A 67 -14.51 6.66 -8.14
N SER A 68 -15.74 6.95 -7.69
CA SER A 68 -16.93 6.26 -8.20
C SER A 68 -17.33 6.75 -9.60
N LYS A 69 -16.80 7.89 -10.06
CA LYS A 69 -17.11 8.50 -11.36
C LYS A 69 -15.86 9.08 -12.02
N LYS A 70 -15.83 9.02 -13.35
CA LYS A 70 -14.81 9.71 -14.13
C LYS A 70 -14.89 11.21 -13.91
N SER A 71 -13.73 11.84 -13.72
CA SER A 71 -13.63 13.27 -13.45
C SER A 71 -12.63 13.92 -14.39
N ASP A 72 -12.93 15.14 -14.80
CA ASP A 72 -12.00 15.99 -15.57
C ASP A 72 -11.30 16.96 -14.63
N PHE A 73 -9.98 16.94 -14.63
CA PHE A 73 -9.13 17.76 -13.78
C PHE A 73 -8.51 18.94 -14.54
N SER A 74 -8.93 19.21 -15.78
CA SER A 74 -8.35 20.25 -16.64
C SER A 74 -8.52 21.68 -16.11
N GLN A 75 -9.50 21.92 -15.26
CA GLN A 75 -9.85 23.25 -14.72
C GLN A 75 -9.47 23.44 -13.24
N ASN A 76 -8.53 22.67 -12.71
CA ASN A 76 -8.15 22.77 -11.31
C ASN A 76 -7.06 23.83 -11.11
N ASN A 77 -7.39 24.96 -10.47
CA ASN A 77 -6.49 26.11 -10.23
C ASN A 77 -5.36 25.80 -9.22
N ASN A 78 -5.50 24.76 -8.42
CA ASN A 78 -4.48 24.34 -7.43
C ASN A 78 -3.57 23.21 -7.94
N MET A 79 -3.81 22.74 -9.16
CA MET A 79 -2.99 21.72 -9.79
C MET A 79 -1.71 22.35 -10.34
N LEU A 80 -0.56 21.84 -9.88
CA LEU A 80 0.76 22.26 -10.35
C LEU A 80 1.17 21.54 -11.63
N TRP A 81 0.84 20.25 -11.72
CA TRP A 81 1.12 19.39 -12.86
C TRP A 81 0.20 18.16 -12.89
N LYS A 82 0.08 17.56 -14.06
CA LYS A 82 -0.69 16.33 -14.33
C LYS A 82 0.10 15.45 -15.28
N GLN A 83 0.15 14.15 -14.98
CA GLN A 83 0.75 13.14 -15.86
C GLN A 83 -0.04 11.83 -15.78
N GLU A 84 0.07 10.99 -16.80
CA GLU A 84 -0.42 9.62 -16.72
C GLU A 84 0.48 8.79 -15.81
N ASN A 85 -0.13 7.91 -15.01
CA ASN A 85 0.62 6.95 -14.22
C ASN A 85 0.79 5.62 -14.98
N SER A 86 1.66 4.73 -14.46
CA SER A 86 1.98 3.45 -15.11
C SER A 86 0.81 2.46 -15.18
N PHE A 87 -0.34 2.78 -14.59
CA PHE A 87 -1.53 1.93 -14.55
C PHE A 87 -2.69 2.51 -15.38
N GLY A 88 -2.42 3.49 -16.25
CA GLY A 88 -3.42 4.15 -17.08
C GLY A 88 -4.25 5.22 -16.35
N GLY A 89 -3.99 5.44 -15.07
CA GLY A 89 -4.61 6.49 -14.28
C GLY A 89 -3.85 7.83 -14.37
N ILE A 90 -4.17 8.73 -13.46
CA ILE A 90 -3.65 10.10 -13.46
C ILE A 90 -2.89 10.37 -12.17
N LYS A 91 -1.71 10.95 -12.29
CA LYS A 91 -0.95 11.49 -11.17
C LYS A 91 -1.00 13.01 -11.18
N LEU A 92 -1.29 13.61 -10.03
CA LEU A 92 -1.44 15.04 -9.86
C LEU A 92 -0.49 15.57 -8.78
N GLY A 93 0.16 16.69 -9.08
CA GLY A 93 0.80 17.51 -8.05
C GLY A 93 -0.15 18.63 -7.63
N LEU A 94 -0.49 18.70 -6.35
CA LEU A 94 -1.31 19.73 -5.74
C LEU A 94 -0.44 20.68 -4.90
N LYS A 95 -0.82 21.96 -4.83
CA LYS A 95 0.00 23.00 -4.18
C LYS A 95 0.22 22.79 -2.69
N PHE A 96 -0.75 22.20 -1.98
CA PHE A 96 -0.75 22.11 -0.52
C PHE A 96 -0.79 20.68 0.02
N PHE A 97 -0.76 19.69 -0.86
CA PHE A 97 -0.95 18.28 -0.50
C PHE A 97 0.16 17.40 -1.10
N PRO A 98 0.34 16.19 -0.56
CA PRO A 98 1.16 15.19 -1.22
C PRO A 98 0.69 14.91 -2.65
N GLU A 99 1.54 14.24 -3.42
CA GLU A 99 1.14 13.77 -4.75
C GLU A 99 -0.10 12.89 -4.66
N VAL A 100 -1.02 13.05 -5.62
CA VAL A 100 -2.27 12.31 -5.68
C VAL A 100 -2.26 11.41 -6.90
N ASP A 101 -2.35 10.10 -6.68
CA ASP A 101 -2.51 9.09 -7.73
C ASP A 101 -3.99 8.69 -7.83
N ILE A 102 -4.60 8.88 -9.00
CA ILE A 102 -5.99 8.52 -9.26
C ILE A 102 -6.00 7.34 -10.22
N PHE A 103 -6.57 6.22 -9.79
CA PHE A 103 -6.70 5.03 -10.63
C PHE A 103 -7.75 5.24 -11.72
N ASP A 104 -7.48 4.77 -12.94
CA ASP A 104 -8.47 4.76 -14.04
C ASP A 104 -9.43 3.57 -13.89
N LYS A 105 -10.06 3.49 -12.72
CA LYS A 105 -11.09 2.49 -12.40
C LYS A 105 -12.14 3.14 -11.52
N TYR A 106 -13.39 2.96 -11.91
CA TYR A 106 -14.53 3.61 -11.26
C TYR A 106 -15.40 2.53 -10.62
N PHE A 107 -15.54 2.59 -9.29
CA PHE A 107 -16.24 1.55 -8.57
C PHE A 107 -17.11 2.13 -7.46
N ASP A 108 -18.31 1.58 -7.35
CA ASP A 108 -19.23 1.93 -6.27
C ASP A 108 -18.90 1.21 -4.95
N CYS A 109 -18.07 0.17 -5.00
CA CYS A 109 -17.67 -0.61 -3.83
C CYS A 109 -16.17 -0.93 -3.85
N PRO A 110 -15.34 -0.21 -3.09
CA PRO A 110 -13.89 -0.41 -3.06
C PRO A 110 -13.47 -1.69 -2.31
N ALA A 111 -14.33 -2.28 -1.49
CA ALA A 111 -13.99 -3.52 -0.77
C ALA A 111 -13.59 -4.65 -1.74
N ILE A 112 -14.24 -4.72 -2.91
CA ILE A 112 -13.90 -5.69 -3.97
C ILE A 112 -12.53 -5.40 -4.54
N ILE A 113 -12.16 -4.13 -4.70
CA ILE A 113 -10.92 -3.71 -5.31
C ILE A 113 -9.75 -3.96 -4.39
N VAL A 114 -9.88 -3.57 -3.13
CA VAL A 114 -8.83 -3.72 -2.12
C VAL A 114 -8.52 -5.19 -1.87
N GLY A 115 -9.52 -6.09 -1.99
CA GLY A 115 -9.34 -7.53 -1.88
C GLY A 115 -8.84 -8.24 -3.14
N GLN A 116 -9.00 -7.65 -4.34
CA GLN A 116 -8.69 -8.32 -5.61
C GLN A 116 -7.50 -7.71 -6.37
N TYR A 117 -7.23 -6.42 -6.17
CA TYR A 117 -6.24 -5.69 -6.96
C TYR A 117 -5.03 -5.20 -6.18
N PHE A 118 -5.09 -5.21 -4.84
CA PHE A 118 -3.92 -4.92 -4.03
C PHE A 118 -3.13 -6.19 -3.79
N ASP A 119 -1.84 -6.10 -3.98
CA ASP A 119 -0.92 -7.23 -3.96
C ASP A 119 -0.66 -7.83 -2.58
N PHE A 120 -0.85 -7.06 -1.50
CA PHE A 120 -0.59 -7.53 -0.14
C PHE A 120 -1.76 -7.24 0.81
N ASN A 121 -1.96 -8.15 1.77
CA ASN A 121 -2.96 -8.02 2.82
C ASN A 121 -2.85 -6.72 3.61
N VAL A 122 -1.64 -6.24 3.87
CA VAL A 122 -1.39 -4.97 4.58
C VAL A 122 -1.89 -3.73 3.83
N ASN A 123 -2.19 -3.86 2.54
CA ASN A 123 -2.77 -2.80 1.72
C ASN A 123 -4.30 -2.90 1.58
N SER A 124 -4.93 -3.94 2.14
CA SER A 124 -6.37 -4.18 2.03
C SER A 124 -7.20 -3.33 2.98
N ILE A 125 -6.90 -2.04 3.01
CA ILE A 125 -7.55 -1.03 3.86
C ILE A 125 -7.83 0.23 3.04
N TYR A 126 -8.96 0.87 3.32
CA TYR A 126 -9.32 2.10 2.64
C TYR A 126 -10.11 3.05 3.54
N TYR A 127 -10.06 4.34 3.23
CA TYR A 127 -10.88 5.37 3.83
C TYR A 127 -11.94 5.83 2.83
N HIS A 128 -13.21 5.83 3.24
CA HIS A 128 -14.32 6.34 2.45
C HIS A 128 -14.67 7.77 2.89
N ASN A 129 -14.50 8.73 1.99
CA ASN A 129 -14.68 10.14 2.32
C ASN A 129 -16.11 10.48 2.78
N LYS A 130 -17.13 9.94 2.10
CA LYS A 130 -18.53 10.26 2.39
C LYS A 130 -18.99 9.75 3.76
N THR A 131 -18.65 8.52 4.13
CA THR A 131 -18.99 7.96 5.45
C THR A 131 -17.98 8.32 6.52
N ARG A 132 -16.82 8.85 6.12
CA ARG A 132 -15.69 9.16 7.00
C ARG A 132 -15.22 7.95 7.81
N GLN A 133 -15.27 6.78 7.23
CA GLN A 133 -14.86 5.53 7.86
C GLN A 133 -13.61 4.96 7.23
N ILE A 134 -12.75 4.37 8.06
CA ILE A 134 -11.70 3.46 7.61
C ILE A 134 -12.29 2.07 7.68
N LEU A 135 -12.25 1.36 6.57
CA LEU A 135 -12.72 -0.01 6.42
C LEU A 135 -11.56 -0.89 5.96
N ALA A 136 -11.46 -2.06 6.53
CA ALA A 136 -10.44 -3.03 6.18
C ALA A 136 -11.10 -4.30 5.67
N ALA A 137 -10.58 -4.87 4.58
CA ALA A 137 -10.95 -6.21 4.17
C ALA A 137 -10.43 -7.23 5.18
N ALA A 138 -11.10 -8.37 5.31
CA ALA A 138 -10.75 -9.41 6.27
C ALA A 138 -9.25 -9.77 6.34
N PRO A 139 -8.50 -9.77 5.23
CA PRO A 139 -7.07 -10.04 5.24
C PRO A 139 -6.20 -9.02 5.97
N PHE A 140 -6.63 -7.77 6.11
CA PHE A 140 -5.88 -6.76 6.87
C PHE A 140 -5.74 -7.14 8.36
N TYR A 141 -6.69 -7.89 8.89
CA TYR A 141 -6.70 -8.36 10.28
C TYR A 141 -5.81 -9.57 10.55
N GLY A 142 -5.01 -10.04 9.58
CA GLY A 142 -4.01 -11.11 9.77
C GLY A 142 -2.87 -10.77 10.72
N PHE A 143 -3.14 -9.91 11.71
CA PHE A 143 -2.25 -9.61 12.82
C PHE A 143 -2.14 -10.82 13.73
N THR A 144 -0.94 -11.36 13.84
CA THR A 144 -0.64 -12.33 14.88
C THR A 144 -0.35 -11.61 16.19
N SER A 145 -0.56 -12.30 17.32
CA SER A 145 -0.60 -11.77 18.68
C SER A 145 0.69 -11.11 19.22
N ASN A 146 1.78 -11.00 18.45
CA ASN A 146 3.10 -10.64 18.98
C ASN A 146 3.81 -9.51 18.19
N LYS A 147 3.12 -8.46 17.76
CA LYS A 147 3.72 -7.43 16.87
C LYS A 147 4.29 -8.03 15.57
N THR A 148 3.81 -9.18 15.17
CA THR A 148 4.21 -9.86 13.96
C THR A 148 3.08 -9.74 12.95
N ILE A 149 3.42 -9.41 11.71
CA ILE A 149 2.49 -9.40 10.59
C ILE A 149 2.97 -10.46 9.61
N GLU A 150 2.07 -11.29 9.14
CA GLU A 150 2.35 -12.14 7.99
C GLU A 150 2.01 -11.37 6.71
N LEU A 151 3.02 -11.17 5.86
CA LEU A 151 2.86 -10.57 4.55
C LEU A 151 2.38 -11.65 3.58
N GLU A 152 1.11 -11.59 3.25
CA GLU A 152 0.46 -12.48 2.30
C GLU A 152 0.08 -11.70 1.04
N SER A 153 0.25 -12.33 -0.12
CA SER A 153 -0.15 -11.75 -1.39
C SER A 153 -1.43 -12.39 -1.90
N PHE A 154 -2.42 -11.56 -2.24
CA PHE A 154 -3.67 -12.02 -2.86
C PHE A 154 -3.58 -12.34 -4.34
N LEU A 155 -2.49 -11.94 -4.97
CA LEU A 155 -2.26 -12.27 -6.38
C LEU A 155 -1.88 -13.75 -6.54
N ILE A 156 -1.61 -14.43 -5.42
CA ILE A 156 -1.19 -15.82 -5.40
C ILE A 156 -2.41 -16.71 -5.11
N SER A 157 -3.18 -17.06 -6.14
CA SER A 157 -4.03 -18.24 -6.06
C SER A 157 -3.20 -19.49 -6.39
N SER A 158 -3.53 -20.62 -5.75
CA SER A 158 -2.88 -21.91 -5.98
C SER A 158 -2.74 -22.29 -7.47
N ASP A 159 -3.70 -21.85 -8.29
CA ASP A 159 -3.78 -22.15 -9.72
C ASP A 159 -2.86 -21.26 -10.58
N LYS A 160 -2.21 -20.26 -9.98
CA LYS A 160 -1.34 -19.29 -10.67
C LYS A 160 0.11 -19.30 -10.21
N ILE A 161 0.51 -20.23 -9.34
CA ILE A 161 1.88 -20.30 -8.82
C ILE A 161 2.89 -20.30 -9.96
N GLU A 162 2.64 -21.04 -11.06
CA GLU A 162 3.53 -21.08 -12.21
C GLU A 162 3.67 -19.73 -12.94
N THR A 163 2.66 -18.89 -12.95
CA THR A 163 2.75 -17.54 -13.53
C THR A 163 3.46 -16.56 -12.60
N LEU A 164 3.45 -16.80 -11.31
CA LEU A 164 4.08 -15.95 -10.30
C LEU A 164 5.59 -16.09 -10.21
N TYR A 165 6.16 -17.22 -10.65
CA TYR A 165 7.62 -17.32 -10.89
C TYR A 165 8.14 -16.22 -11.82
N LYS A 166 7.23 -15.59 -12.59
CA LYS A 166 7.55 -14.51 -13.53
C LYS A 166 7.34 -13.11 -12.98
N GLU A 167 6.89 -12.97 -11.71
CA GLU A 167 6.62 -11.67 -11.07
C GLU A 167 7.69 -11.31 -10.01
N PRO A 168 8.91 -10.98 -10.46
CA PRO A 168 10.02 -10.63 -9.56
C PRO A 168 9.71 -9.38 -8.70
N SER A 169 8.79 -8.52 -9.18
CA SER A 169 8.33 -7.34 -8.47
C SER A 169 7.65 -7.67 -7.14
N LEU A 170 6.94 -8.81 -7.05
CA LEU A 170 6.24 -9.22 -5.84
C LEU A 170 7.20 -9.51 -4.69
N VAL A 171 8.26 -10.28 -4.96
CA VAL A 171 9.29 -10.61 -3.97
C VAL A 171 10.02 -9.34 -3.51
N SER A 172 10.42 -8.47 -4.46
CA SER A 172 11.05 -7.18 -4.12
C SER A 172 10.17 -6.33 -3.22
N ARG A 173 8.86 -6.25 -3.49
CA ARG A 173 7.91 -5.48 -2.68
C ARG A 173 7.68 -6.08 -1.31
N ALA A 174 7.61 -7.42 -1.20
CA ALA A 174 7.50 -8.10 0.08
C ALA A 174 8.72 -7.83 0.98
N LEU A 175 9.92 -7.97 0.42
CA LEU A 175 11.17 -7.65 1.13
C LEU A 175 11.24 -6.16 1.54
N LYS A 176 10.80 -5.26 0.65
CA LYS A 176 10.68 -3.84 0.98
C LYS A 176 9.73 -3.61 2.17
N PHE A 177 8.59 -4.28 2.21
CA PHE A 177 7.67 -4.17 3.35
C PHE A 177 8.28 -4.73 4.62
N GLN A 178 8.99 -5.87 4.58
CA GLN A 178 9.70 -6.38 5.78
C GLN A 178 10.66 -5.33 6.36
N VAL A 179 11.48 -4.73 5.52
CA VAL A 179 12.43 -3.71 5.95
C VAL A 179 11.70 -2.49 6.50
N LEU A 180 10.73 -1.95 5.76
CA LEU A 180 9.97 -0.77 6.19
C LEU A 180 9.21 -0.99 7.50
N PHE A 181 8.56 -2.13 7.68
CA PHE A 181 7.82 -2.42 8.90
C PHE A 181 8.74 -2.53 10.10
N ARG A 182 9.91 -3.15 9.95
CA ARG A 182 10.91 -3.23 11.00
C ARG A 182 11.47 -1.85 11.35
N GLU A 183 11.96 -1.10 10.36
CA GLU A 183 12.66 0.16 10.58
C GLU A 183 11.71 1.29 11.04
N LYS A 184 10.53 1.38 10.42
CA LYS A 184 9.59 2.48 10.70
C LYS A 184 8.68 2.21 11.90
N TYR A 185 8.25 0.96 12.07
CA TYR A 185 7.22 0.62 13.05
C TYR A 185 7.70 -0.33 14.16
N GLY A 186 8.90 -0.88 14.05
CA GLY A 186 9.39 -1.91 14.98
C GLY A 186 8.55 -3.19 14.94
N ILE A 187 7.99 -3.52 13.77
CA ILE A 187 7.13 -4.66 13.53
C ILE A 187 7.90 -5.76 12.82
N ASP A 188 7.85 -6.98 13.32
CA ASP A 188 8.34 -8.16 12.62
C ASP A 188 7.35 -8.57 11.53
N ALA A 189 7.67 -8.25 10.28
CA ALA A 189 6.86 -8.65 9.12
C ALA A 189 7.43 -9.93 8.51
N ARG A 190 6.74 -11.04 8.70
CA ARG A 190 7.11 -12.35 8.16
C ARG A 190 6.55 -12.52 6.76
N LEU A 191 7.32 -13.15 5.89
CA LEU A 191 6.83 -13.55 4.58
C LEU A 191 5.96 -14.80 4.71
N SER A 192 4.83 -14.81 4.03
CA SER A 192 4.02 -16.04 3.91
C SER A 192 4.83 -17.16 3.28
N TRP A 193 4.42 -18.40 3.53
CA TRP A 193 5.08 -19.56 2.94
C TRP A 193 5.19 -19.46 1.41
N THR A 194 4.16 -18.95 0.76
CA THR A 194 4.14 -18.81 -0.71
C THR A 194 5.21 -17.84 -1.21
N ILE A 195 5.38 -16.69 -0.55
CA ILE A 195 6.43 -15.72 -0.92
C ILE A 195 7.81 -16.30 -0.64
N LEU A 196 7.98 -17.00 0.48
CA LEU A 196 9.23 -17.71 0.79
C LEU A 196 9.56 -18.75 -0.27
N TYR A 197 8.57 -19.55 -0.68
CA TYR A 197 8.74 -20.55 -1.72
C TYR A 197 9.15 -19.91 -3.06
N LEU A 198 8.53 -18.81 -3.49
CA LEU A 198 8.92 -18.07 -4.68
C LEU A 198 10.37 -17.58 -4.58
N LEU A 199 10.74 -16.99 -3.46
CA LEU A 199 12.10 -16.48 -3.24
C LEU A 199 13.15 -17.61 -3.32
N GLN A 200 12.87 -18.76 -2.73
CA GLN A 200 13.79 -19.89 -2.68
C GLN A 200 13.98 -20.56 -4.05
N ASN A 201 12.92 -20.64 -4.84
CA ASN A 201 12.89 -21.33 -6.13
C ASN A 201 13.11 -20.40 -7.34
N MET A 202 13.42 -19.13 -7.08
CA MET A 202 13.70 -18.15 -8.13
C MET A 202 14.97 -18.55 -8.90
N ASP A 203 14.86 -18.65 -10.22
CA ASP A 203 16.01 -18.86 -11.10
C ASP A 203 16.86 -17.58 -11.23
N LYS A 204 18.06 -17.73 -11.75
CA LYS A 204 19.00 -16.60 -11.91
C LYS A 204 18.46 -15.46 -12.77
N GLN A 205 17.66 -15.76 -13.80
CA GLN A 205 17.10 -14.75 -14.68
C GLN A 205 16.02 -13.94 -13.97
N THR A 206 15.16 -14.60 -13.21
CA THR A 206 14.12 -13.95 -12.40
C THR A 206 14.72 -13.16 -11.24
N GLU A 207 15.77 -13.69 -10.60
CA GLU A 207 16.55 -13.00 -9.58
C GLU A 207 17.15 -11.69 -10.12
N GLN A 208 17.75 -11.71 -11.29
CA GLN A 208 18.29 -10.52 -11.96
C GLN A 208 17.18 -9.47 -12.20
N LYS A 209 16.04 -9.89 -12.73
CA LYS A 209 14.88 -8.99 -12.94
C LYS A 209 14.35 -8.40 -11.62
N MET A 210 14.37 -9.17 -10.54
CA MET A 210 13.98 -8.67 -9.21
C MET A 210 14.93 -7.56 -8.74
N PHE A 211 16.24 -7.73 -8.92
CA PHE A 211 17.21 -6.69 -8.57
C PHE A 211 17.06 -5.44 -9.44
N GLU A 212 16.87 -5.60 -10.75
CA GLU A 212 16.61 -4.48 -11.66
C GLU A 212 15.35 -3.70 -11.25
N TYR A 213 14.27 -4.40 -10.96
CA TYR A 213 13.05 -3.79 -10.43
C TYR A 213 13.30 -3.04 -9.11
N THR A 214 14.05 -3.66 -8.19
CA THR A 214 14.41 -3.07 -6.90
C THR A 214 15.20 -1.76 -7.10
N GLN A 215 16.17 -1.75 -8.02
CA GLN A 215 16.94 -0.56 -8.36
C GLN A 215 16.09 0.56 -8.97
N GLN A 216 15.16 0.21 -9.84
CA GLN A 216 14.29 1.18 -10.51
C GLN A 216 13.26 1.81 -9.56
N LYS A 217 12.65 1.00 -8.68
CA LYS A 217 11.51 1.42 -7.86
C LYS A 217 11.87 1.92 -6.47
N ILE A 218 12.99 1.51 -5.89
CA ILE A 218 13.45 1.97 -4.58
C ILE A 218 14.50 3.05 -4.77
N LYS A 219 14.08 4.32 -4.66
CA LYS A 219 14.97 5.48 -4.84
C LYS A 219 15.93 5.70 -3.68
N ASP A 220 15.49 5.38 -2.46
CA ASP A 220 16.32 5.44 -1.26
C ASP A 220 17.39 4.34 -1.31
N GLU A 221 18.65 4.77 -1.37
CA GLU A 221 19.80 3.87 -1.51
C GLU A 221 19.98 2.98 -0.28
N ASN A 222 19.76 3.51 0.91
CA ASN A 222 19.89 2.74 2.15
C ASN A 222 18.80 1.66 2.24
N LEU A 223 17.56 2.01 1.98
CA LEU A 223 16.46 1.05 1.91
C LEU A 223 16.72 -0.02 0.85
N ARG A 224 17.23 0.36 -0.31
CA ARG A 224 17.56 -0.58 -1.39
C ARG A 224 18.63 -1.58 -0.96
N LYS A 225 19.71 -1.13 -0.30
CA LYS A 225 20.74 -2.01 0.25
C LYS A 225 20.16 -2.99 1.27
N GLN A 226 19.37 -2.51 2.21
CA GLN A 226 18.71 -3.36 3.21
C GLN A 226 17.77 -4.41 2.59
N VAL A 227 17.05 -4.07 1.54
CA VAL A 227 16.20 -5.02 0.80
C VAL A 227 17.03 -6.13 0.15
N ILE A 228 18.16 -5.79 -0.46
CA ILE A 228 19.08 -6.74 -1.08
C ILE A 228 19.73 -7.64 -0.02
N GLU A 229 20.19 -7.07 1.08
CA GLU A 229 20.73 -7.82 2.22
C GLU A 229 19.71 -8.78 2.81
N GLN A 230 18.47 -8.35 2.95
CA GLN A 230 17.37 -9.18 3.44
C GLN A 230 17.10 -10.38 2.50
N TYR A 231 17.17 -10.17 1.19
CA TYR A 231 17.08 -11.24 0.20
C TYR A 231 18.15 -12.32 0.44
N TYR A 232 19.42 -11.92 0.53
CA TYR A 232 20.52 -12.88 0.74
C TYR A 232 20.42 -13.57 2.11
N ASN A 233 20.04 -12.86 3.16
CA ASN A 233 19.85 -13.43 4.49
C ASN A 233 18.80 -14.53 4.55
N ILE A 234 17.75 -14.41 3.74
CA ILE A 234 16.72 -15.46 3.65
C ILE A 234 17.23 -16.62 2.79
N LYS A 235 17.83 -16.32 1.62
CA LYS A 235 18.29 -17.35 0.67
C LYS A 235 19.41 -18.22 1.24
N THR A 236 20.24 -17.69 2.14
CA THR A 236 21.36 -18.44 2.77
C THR A 236 20.93 -19.27 3.98
N LYS A 237 19.76 -19.02 4.57
CA LYS A 237 19.25 -19.76 5.74
C LYS A 237 18.40 -20.98 5.37
N CYS A 238 18.16 -21.17 4.09
CA CYS A 238 17.41 -22.26 3.49
C CYS A 238 18.33 -23.18 2.72
#